data_7e0b199f1b5a1712dc3898c8ac0c1e32
#
_entry.id   7e0b199f1b5a1712dc3898c8ac0c1e32
#
_cell.length_a   1.000
_cell.length_b   1.000
_cell.length_c   1.000
_cell.angle_alpha   90.00
_cell.angle_beta   90.00
_cell.angle_gamma   90.00
#
_symmetry.space_group_name_H-M   'P 1'
#
loop_
_entity.id
_entity.type
_entity.pdbx_description
1 polymer ?
#
loop_
_entity_poly.entity_id
_entity_poly.type
_entity_poly.pdbx_seq_one_letter_code
_entity_poly.pdbx_strand_id
1 'polypeptide(L)'
;MDIEFDGKKYKLASKHQKEWGKELISELSFKGNETVLDLGCGDGILTEQLSFFVPYGNALGIDASINMIETAKMLCKNNLDFIHMNINEINFENEFDFIFSNAALHWVKDHKQLLKNIYRALKTHGRILWDFGGFGNCFYFIDVIQKKISENKYKKYFKNFEWPWFMPSKSQYEKLISAVGFSAYTITEVNRDRYFSTASEMIKWIDQPCIVPFIKYIPYEIKEEFRQEVIEEMLKRTHQSNDTYFETFRRIKVYAQK
;
A
#
# COMPACT_ATOMS: atom_id res chain seq x y z
N MET A 1 7.96 -6.62 10.36
CA MET A 1 7.58 -5.61 11.37
C MET A 1 6.08 -5.43 11.23
N ASP A 2 5.32 -5.97 12.16
CA ASP A 2 3.87 -6.01 12.06
C ASP A 2 3.31 -4.65 12.51
N ILE A 3 2.77 -3.91 11.56
CA ILE A 3 2.05 -2.67 11.83
C ILE A 3 0.56 -3.05 11.85
N GLU A 4 -0.02 -3.08 13.05
CA GLU A 4 -1.45 -3.30 13.22
C GLU A 4 -2.21 -1.99 12.97
N PHE A 5 -3.14 -2.04 12.04
CA PHE A 5 -4.06 -0.96 11.76
C PHE A 5 -5.42 -1.21 12.42
N ASP A 6 -6.05 -0.15 12.91
CA ASP A 6 -7.46 -0.20 13.28
C ASP A 6 -8.31 -0.32 12.01
N GLY A 7 -8.83 -1.51 11.72
CA GLY A 7 -9.55 -1.80 10.49
C GLY A 7 -10.77 -0.88 10.26
N LYS A 8 -11.46 -0.46 11.32
CA LYS A 8 -12.62 0.46 11.22
C LYS A 8 -12.19 1.87 10.83
N LYS A 9 -11.14 2.39 11.47
CA LYS A 9 -10.59 3.73 11.16
C LYS A 9 -9.93 3.72 9.79
N TYR A 10 -9.17 2.67 9.45
CA TYR A 10 -8.55 2.50 8.15
C TYR A 10 -9.58 2.45 7.02
N LYS A 11 -10.72 1.77 7.21
CA LYS A 11 -11.82 1.71 6.23
C LYS A 11 -12.34 3.10 5.84
N LEU A 12 -12.42 4.03 6.80
CA LEU A 12 -12.85 5.42 6.55
C LEU A 12 -11.75 6.26 5.89
N ALA A 13 -10.49 6.04 6.23
CA ALA A 13 -9.35 6.80 5.71
C ALA A 13 -8.91 6.33 4.31
N SER A 14 -9.19 5.07 3.94
CA SER A 14 -8.72 4.42 2.71
C SER A 14 -9.69 4.49 1.51
N LYS A 15 -10.73 5.32 1.58
CA LYS A 15 -11.75 5.42 0.51
C LYS A 15 -11.14 5.64 -0.88
N HIS A 16 -10.21 6.57 -1.00
CA HIS A 16 -9.56 6.90 -2.26
C HIS A 16 -8.65 5.77 -2.78
N GLN A 17 -7.96 5.02 -1.90
CA GLN A 17 -7.17 3.87 -2.34
C GLN A 17 -8.05 2.78 -2.94
N LYS A 18 -9.25 2.58 -2.38
CA LYS A 18 -10.25 1.65 -2.94
C LYS A 18 -10.79 2.11 -4.29
N GLU A 19 -11.04 3.41 -4.46
CA GLU A 19 -11.44 3.99 -5.74
C GLU A 19 -10.37 3.74 -6.81
N TRP A 20 -9.09 3.99 -6.49
CA TRP A 20 -7.98 3.72 -7.41
C TRP A 20 -7.82 2.22 -7.70
N GLY A 21 -8.01 1.36 -6.69
CA GLY A 21 -7.99 -0.09 -6.89
C GLY A 21 -9.11 -0.56 -7.83
N LYS A 22 -10.33 0.01 -7.72
CA LYS A 22 -11.45 -0.29 -8.63
C LYS A 22 -11.15 0.14 -10.06
N GLU A 23 -10.58 1.35 -10.25
CA GLU A 23 -10.14 1.81 -11.57
C GLU A 23 -9.10 0.84 -12.14
N LEU A 24 -8.12 0.44 -11.34
CA LEU A 24 -7.08 -0.49 -11.74
C LEU A 24 -7.65 -1.86 -12.16
N ILE A 25 -8.62 -2.38 -11.41
CA ILE A 25 -9.32 -3.64 -11.73
C ILE A 25 -10.15 -3.49 -13.02
N SER A 26 -10.75 -2.34 -13.29
CA SER A 26 -11.57 -2.11 -14.49
C SER A 26 -10.77 -2.17 -15.81
N GLU A 27 -9.44 -2.04 -15.74
CA GLU A 27 -8.54 -2.19 -16.89
C GLU A 27 -8.20 -3.65 -17.21
N LEU A 28 -8.61 -4.59 -16.33
CA LEU A 28 -8.25 -6.00 -16.44
C LEU A 28 -9.21 -6.77 -17.34
N SER A 29 -8.66 -7.76 -18.04
CA SER A 29 -9.43 -8.73 -18.80
C SER A 29 -8.99 -10.14 -18.39
N PHE A 30 -9.98 -10.96 -18.04
CA PHE A 30 -9.81 -12.35 -17.63
C PHE A 30 -10.63 -13.29 -18.52
N LYS A 31 -10.20 -14.54 -18.61
CA LYS A 31 -10.96 -15.63 -19.27
C LYS A 31 -12.02 -16.21 -18.35
N GLY A 32 -11.89 -15.99 -17.05
CA GLY A 32 -12.81 -16.44 -16.01
C GLY A 32 -12.35 -17.66 -15.21
N ASN A 33 -11.23 -18.26 -15.56
CA ASN A 33 -10.68 -19.47 -14.91
C ASN A 33 -9.29 -19.28 -14.31
N GLU A 34 -8.85 -18.04 -14.18
CA GLU A 34 -7.54 -17.72 -13.63
C GLU A 34 -7.49 -17.94 -12.11
N THR A 35 -6.29 -18.26 -11.62
CA THR A 35 -5.95 -18.19 -10.20
C THR A 35 -5.27 -16.86 -9.92
N VAL A 36 -5.89 -16.05 -9.05
CA VAL A 36 -5.47 -14.67 -8.74
C VAL A 36 -4.98 -14.59 -7.30
N LEU A 37 -3.85 -13.89 -7.09
CA LEU A 37 -3.35 -13.52 -5.76
C LEU A 37 -3.41 -11.99 -5.59
N ASP A 38 -3.94 -11.52 -4.45
CA ASP A 38 -3.94 -10.12 -4.06
C ASP A 38 -2.99 -9.91 -2.87
N LEU A 39 -1.93 -9.12 -3.08
CA LEU A 39 -0.88 -8.85 -2.10
C LEU A 39 -1.22 -7.61 -1.27
N GLY A 40 -1.40 -7.79 0.03
CA GLY A 40 -1.85 -6.74 0.94
C GLY A 40 -3.32 -6.41 0.70
N CYS A 41 -4.16 -7.43 0.74
CA CYS A 41 -5.59 -7.37 0.39
C CYS A 41 -6.45 -6.51 1.34
N GLY A 42 -5.91 -6.15 2.51
CA GLY A 42 -6.62 -5.37 3.52
C GLY A 42 -7.94 -6.03 3.93
N ASP A 43 -9.04 -5.28 3.88
CA ASP A 43 -10.39 -5.76 4.23
C ASP A 43 -11.05 -6.65 3.16
N GLY A 44 -10.33 -7.04 2.10
CA GLY A 44 -10.75 -8.01 1.10
C GLY A 44 -11.66 -7.47 -0.01
N ILE A 45 -12.10 -6.21 0.03
CA ILE A 45 -13.09 -5.67 -0.93
C ILE A 45 -12.59 -5.72 -2.37
N LEU A 46 -11.32 -5.42 -2.63
CA LEU A 46 -10.76 -5.49 -3.99
C LEU A 46 -10.55 -6.95 -4.44
N THR A 47 -10.13 -7.82 -3.53
CA THR A 47 -10.01 -9.25 -3.80
C THR A 47 -11.36 -9.88 -4.13
N GLU A 48 -12.43 -9.47 -3.41
CA GLU A 48 -13.80 -9.89 -3.74
C GLU A 48 -14.21 -9.45 -5.14
N GLN A 49 -13.87 -8.21 -5.55
CA GLN A 49 -14.13 -7.76 -6.92
C GLN A 49 -13.37 -8.60 -7.95
N LEU A 50 -12.10 -8.92 -7.70
CA LEU A 50 -11.31 -9.81 -8.56
C LEU A 50 -11.97 -11.19 -8.71
N SER A 51 -12.55 -11.73 -7.62
CA SER A 51 -13.22 -13.04 -7.66
C SER A 51 -14.44 -13.10 -8.59
N PHE A 52 -15.11 -11.95 -8.86
CA PHE A 52 -16.20 -11.90 -9.84
C PHE A 52 -15.73 -12.03 -11.28
N PHE A 53 -14.47 -11.67 -11.57
CA PHE A 53 -13.88 -11.83 -12.91
C PHE A 53 -13.38 -13.25 -13.16
N VAL A 54 -13.25 -14.07 -12.13
CA VAL A 54 -12.75 -15.45 -12.22
C VAL A 54 -13.74 -16.46 -11.62
N PRO A 55 -14.99 -16.51 -12.13
CA PRO A 55 -16.05 -17.36 -11.56
C PRO A 55 -15.75 -18.87 -11.61
N TYR A 56 -14.87 -19.31 -12.52
CA TYR A 56 -14.40 -20.70 -12.67
C TYR A 56 -12.96 -20.90 -12.19
N GLY A 57 -12.33 -19.85 -11.69
CA GLY A 57 -11.00 -19.83 -11.10
C GLY A 57 -11.06 -19.59 -9.59
N ASN A 58 -10.00 -19.00 -9.04
CA ASN A 58 -9.91 -18.69 -7.62
C ASN A 58 -9.24 -17.33 -7.39
N ALA A 59 -9.67 -16.61 -6.36
CA ALA A 59 -8.99 -15.43 -5.84
C ALA A 59 -8.55 -15.68 -4.40
N LEU A 60 -7.27 -15.41 -4.11
CA LEU A 60 -6.67 -15.51 -2.79
C LEU A 60 -6.16 -14.12 -2.38
N GLY A 61 -6.59 -13.62 -1.22
CA GLY A 61 -6.04 -12.41 -0.61
C GLY A 61 -5.08 -12.75 0.53
N ILE A 62 -3.94 -12.08 0.60
CA ILE A 62 -3.02 -12.16 1.73
C ILE A 62 -2.78 -10.78 2.35
N ASP A 63 -2.72 -10.71 3.67
CA ASP A 63 -2.36 -9.50 4.42
C ASP A 63 -1.63 -9.86 5.70
N ALA A 64 -0.70 -9.00 6.13
CA ALA A 64 0.08 -9.16 7.35
C ALA A 64 -0.69 -8.76 8.63
N SER A 65 -1.80 -8.02 8.51
CA SER A 65 -2.65 -7.63 9.63
C SER A 65 -3.73 -8.68 9.89
N ILE A 66 -3.71 -9.28 11.08
CA ILE A 66 -4.73 -10.24 11.49
C ILE A 66 -6.13 -9.61 11.52
N ASN A 67 -6.25 -8.36 11.97
CA ASN A 67 -7.52 -7.64 12.03
C ASN A 67 -8.13 -7.41 10.63
N MET A 68 -7.28 -7.16 9.63
CA MET A 68 -7.71 -7.04 8.24
C MET A 68 -8.22 -8.37 7.71
N ILE A 69 -7.48 -9.45 7.94
CA ILE A 69 -7.86 -10.80 7.50
C ILE A 69 -9.15 -11.28 8.18
N GLU A 70 -9.36 -11.00 9.48
CA GLU A 70 -10.62 -11.32 10.16
C GLU A 70 -11.81 -10.60 9.50
N THR A 71 -11.62 -9.34 9.08
CA THR A 71 -12.64 -8.61 8.33
C THR A 71 -12.84 -9.19 6.92
N ALA A 72 -11.76 -9.48 6.20
CA ALA A 72 -11.81 -10.02 4.85
C ALA A 72 -12.48 -11.42 4.79
N LYS A 73 -12.25 -12.27 5.80
CA LYS A 73 -12.84 -13.61 5.90
C LYS A 73 -14.37 -13.62 5.92
N MET A 74 -15.02 -12.51 6.27
CA MET A 74 -16.48 -12.40 6.15
C MET A 74 -16.96 -12.39 4.69
N LEU A 75 -16.06 -12.21 3.72
CA LEU A 75 -16.33 -12.22 2.28
C LEU A 75 -16.04 -13.56 1.61
N CYS A 76 -15.49 -14.55 2.36
CA CYS A 76 -15.15 -15.87 1.82
C CYS A 76 -16.34 -16.54 1.13
N LYS A 77 -16.05 -17.15 -0.02
CA LYS A 77 -17.01 -17.93 -0.81
C LYS A 77 -16.26 -18.98 -1.63
N ASN A 78 -16.95 -19.80 -2.42
CA ASN A 78 -16.36 -20.96 -3.12
C ASN A 78 -15.06 -20.66 -3.89
N ASN A 79 -14.94 -19.46 -4.48
CA ASN A 79 -13.78 -19.07 -5.28
C ASN A 79 -13.01 -17.89 -4.68
N LEU A 80 -13.16 -17.62 -3.37
CA LEU A 80 -12.51 -16.51 -2.68
C LEU A 80 -12.11 -16.92 -1.28
N ASP A 81 -10.82 -16.78 -0.95
CA ASP A 81 -10.28 -17.04 0.39
C ASP A 81 -9.23 -15.99 0.80
N PHE A 82 -8.92 -15.94 2.10
CA PHE A 82 -7.99 -14.99 2.69
C PHE A 82 -7.08 -15.66 3.71
N ILE A 83 -5.78 -15.37 3.63
CA ILE A 83 -4.76 -15.94 4.50
C ILE A 83 -3.98 -14.82 5.21
N HIS A 84 -3.82 -14.95 6.52
CA HIS A 84 -2.87 -14.14 7.27
C HIS A 84 -1.45 -14.53 6.89
N MET A 85 -0.77 -13.72 6.08
CA MET A 85 0.56 -13.99 5.56
C MET A 85 1.29 -12.68 5.27
N ASN A 86 2.54 -12.58 5.69
CA ASN A 86 3.40 -11.48 5.29
C ASN A 86 3.86 -11.66 3.83
N ILE A 87 3.79 -10.60 3.02
CA ILE A 87 4.26 -10.61 1.62
C ILE A 87 5.72 -11.09 1.50
N ASN A 88 6.57 -10.82 2.51
CA ASN A 88 7.96 -11.27 2.51
C ASN A 88 8.12 -12.79 2.68
N GLU A 89 7.09 -13.49 3.13
CA GLU A 89 7.09 -14.93 3.42
C GLU A 89 6.52 -15.78 2.29
N ILE A 90 6.16 -15.15 1.17
CA ILE A 90 5.60 -15.84 0.00
C ILE A 90 6.60 -16.89 -0.51
N ASN A 91 6.13 -18.14 -0.60
CA ASN A 91 6.89 -19.29 -1.11
C ASN A 91 6.13 -20.11 -2.15
N PHE A 92 5.09 -19.57 -2.75
CA PHE A 92 4.33 -20.20 -3.83
C PHE A 92 5.19 -20.47 -5.07
N GLU A 93 4.87 -21.51 -5.81
CA GLU A 93 5.58 -21.92 -7.02
C GLU A 93 4.60 -22.24 -8.16
N ASN A 94 4.63 -21.43 -9.22
CA ASN A 94 3.89 -21.69 -10.46
C ASN A 94 2.37 -21.90 -10.23
N GLU A 95 1.77 -21.10 -9.36
CA GLU A 95 0.39 -21.25 -8.90
C GLU A 95 -0.57 -20.21 -9.49
N PHE A 96 -0.08 -18.99 -9.78
CA PHE A 96 -0.94 -17.87 -10.11
C PHE A 96 -0.83 -17.43 -11.57
N ASP A 97 -1.98 -17.23 -12.20
CA ASP A 97 -2.10 -16.63 -13.53
C ASP A 97 -1.97 -15.10 -13.46
N PHE A 98 -2.37 -14.54 -12.32
CA PHE A 98 -2.35 -13.10 -12.11
C PHE A 98 -2.06 -12.74 -10.65
N ILE A 99 -1.16 -11.76 -10.42
CA ILE A 99 -0.86 -11.25 -9.08
C ILE A 99 -1.10 -9.75 -9.05
N PHE A 100 -2.04 -9.35 -8.23
CA PHE A 100 -2.50 -8.00 -8.02
C PHE A 100 -1.91 -7.40 -6.74
N SER A 101 -1.75 -6.08 -6.69
CA SER A 101 -1.55 -5.33 -5.45
C SER A 101 -1.96 -3.88 -5.61
N ASN A 102 -2.68 -3.36 -4.65
CA ASN A 102 -3.01 -1.94 -4.60
C ASN A 102 -2.70 -1.33 -3.24
N ALA A 103 -1.88 -0.28 -3.22
CA ALA A 103 -1.53 0.51 -2.04
C ALA A 103 -0.84 -0.26 -0.89
N ALA A 104 -0.16 -1.37 -1.18
CA ALA A 104 0.51 -2.20 -0.16
C ALA A 104 2.03 -2.27 -0.32
N LEU A 105 2.57 -2.36 -1.53
CA LEU A 105 3.97 -2.74 -1.74
C LEU A 105 5.00 -1.72 -1.25
N HIS A 106 4.64 -0.47 -1.04
CA HIS A 106 5.55 0.50 -0.42
C HIS A 106 5.93 0.15 1.04
N TRP A 107 5.21 -0.79 1.68
CA TRP A 107 5.57 -1.35 2.99
C TRP A 107 6.64 -2.46 2.92
N VAL A 108 6.89 -3.02 1.73
CA VAL A 108 7.94 -4.02 1.50
C VAL A 108 9.27 -3.30 1.28
N LYS A 109 10.31 -3.72 2.01
CA LYS A 109 11.65 -3.10 1.92
C LYS A 109 12.50 -3.71 0.81
N ASP A 110 12.50 -5.03 0.71
CA ASP A 110 13.31 -5.77 -0.26
C ASP A 110 12.49 -6.13 -1.50
N HIS A 111 12.31 -5.16 -2.39
CA HIS A 111 11.64 -5.39 -3.67
C HIS A 111 12.42 -6.32 -4.62
N LYS A 112 13.72 -6.49 -4.42
CA LYS A 112 14.50 -7.45 -5.20
C LYS A 112 14.09 -8.87 -4.86
N GLN A 113 13.95 -9.17 -3.57
CA GLN A 113 13.47 -10.48 -3.11
C GLN A 113 12.00 -10.68 -3.43
N LEU A 114 11.16 -9.64 -3.23
CA LEU A 114 9.75 -9.66 -3.61
C LEU A 114 9.57 -10.07 -5.07
N LEU A 115 10.23 -9.39 -6.00
CA LEU A 115 10.11 -9.67 -7.45
C LEU A 115 10.53 -11.10 -7.80
N LYS A 116 11.57 -11.64 -7.16
CA LYS A 116 11.98 -13.04 -7.34
C LYS A 116 10.91 -14.02 -6.85
N ASN A 117 10.35 -13.78 -5.66
CA ASN A 117 9.31 -14.64 -5.09
C ASN A 117 8.06 -14.62 -5.98
N ILE A 118 7.67 -13.44 -6.45
CA ILE A 118 6.51 -13.27 -7.33
C ILE A 118 6.73 -13.91 -8.70
N TYR A 119 7.91 -13.76 -9.29
CA TYR A 119 8.24 -14.43 -10.54
C TYR A 119 8.14 -15.96 -10.40
N ARG A 120 8.60 -16.53 -9.27
CA ARG A 120 8.46 -17.96 -8.98
C ARG A 120 7.01 -18.36 -8.80
N ALA A 121 6.21 -17.56 -8.10
CA ALA A 121 4.79 -17.81 -7.84
C ALA A 121 3.92 -17.77 -9.09
N LEU A 122 4.32 -17.00 -10.11
CA LEU A 122 3.60 -16.90 -11.37
C LEU A 122 3.76 -18.17 -12.22
N LYS A 123 2.66 -18.62 -12.83
CA LYS A 123 2.67 -19.58 -13.94
C LYS A 123 3.37 -18.98 -15.17
N THR A 124 3.73 -19.82 -16.13
CA THR A 124 4.19 -19.38 -17.46
C THR A 124 3.13 -18.47 -18.09
N HIS A 125 3.54 -17.32 -18.62
CA HIS A 125 2.68 -16.24 -19.12
C HIS A 125 1.82 -15.56 -18.04
N GLY A 126 2.04 -15.86 -16.76
CA GLY A 126 1.39 -15.16 -15.65
C GLY A 126 1.77 -13.68 -15.62
N ARG A 127 0.90 -12.85 -15.09
CA ARG A 127 1.00 -11.39 -15.15
C ARG A 127 0.89 -10.77 -13.75
N ILE A 128 1.48 -9.60 -13.60
CA ILE A 128 1.28 -8.73 -12.42
C ILE A 128 0.65 -7.40 -12.83
N LEU A 129 -0.13 -6.82 -11.94
CA LEU A 129 -0.55 -5.42 -12.00
C LEU A 129 -0.56 -4.83 -10.60
N TRP A 130 0.34 -3.90 -10.34
CA TRP A 130 0.53 -3.28 -9.05
C TRP A 130 0.43 -1.77 -9.14
N ASP A 131 -0.12 -1.15 -8.10
CA ASP A 131 -0.15 0.30 -7.91
C ASP A 131 0.21 0.63 -6.45
N PHE A 132 1.31 1.36 -6.23
CA PHE A 132 1.79 1.70 -4.90
C PHE A 132 2.52 3.04 -4.88
N GLY A 133 2.85 3.54 -3.69
CA GLY A 133 3.53 4.83 -3.51
C GLY A 133 4.90 4.84 -4.18
N GLY A 134 5.12 5.77 -5.11
CA GLY A 134 6.38 6.03 -5.78
C GLY A 134 7.11 7.25 -5.23
N PHE A 135 8.20 7.63 -5.86
CA PHE A 135 9.01 8.80 -5.48
C PHE A 135 8.16 10.09 -5.45
N GLY A 136 8.28 10.85 -4.38
CA GLY A 136 7.51 12.08 -4.16
C GLY A 136 6.09 11.87 -3.63
N ASN A 137 5.66 10.63 -3.32
CA ASN A 137 4.40 10.37 -2.65
C ASN A 137 4.41 10.90 -1.21
N CYS A 138 3.30 11.52 -0.78
CA CYS A 138 3.13 12.11 0.56
C CYS A 138 4.27 13.10 0.92
N PHE A 139 4.65 13.96 -0.03
CA PHE A 139 5.82 14.83 0.10
C PHE A 139 5.76 15.72 1.33
N TYR A 140 4.62 16.38 1.58
CA TYR A 140 4.48 17.29 2.73
C TYR A 140 4.52 16.53 4.05
N PHE A 141 3.84 15.40 4.14
CA PHE A 141 3.89 14.58 5.35
C PHE A 141 5.30 14.05 5.62
N ILE A 142 5.98 13.56 4.59
CA ILE A 142 7.35 13.04 4.72
C ILE A 142 8.31 14.13 5.20
N ASP A 143 8.23 15.33 4.64
CA ASP A 143 9.09 16.44 5.05
C ASP A 143 8.78 16.91 6.49
N VAL A 144 7.51 16.99 6.87
CA VAL A 144 7.10 17.33 8.24
C VAL A 144 7.60 16.29 9.23
N ILE A 145 7.37 15.01 8.97
CA ILE A 145 7.73 13.94 9.92
C ILE A 145 9.25 13.79 10.04
N GLN A 146 10.02 13.94 8.94
CA GLN A 146 11.47 13.91 8.98
C GLN A 146 12.06 15.02 9.85
N LYS A 147 11.51 16.23 9.75
CA LYS A 147 11.88 17.36 10.60
C LYS A 147 11.53 17.08 12.06
N LYS A 148 10.29 16.62 12.31
CA LYS A 148 9.80 16.38 13.66
C LYS A 148 10.61 15.32 14.41
N ILE A 149 10.91 14.18 13.79
CA ILE A 149 11.72 13.11 14.42
C ILE A 149 13.18 13.53 14.65
N SER A 150 13.67 14.56 13.95
CA SER A 150 15.03 15.11 14.08
C SER A 150 15.16 16.17 15.17
N GLU A 151 14.06 16.70 15.70
CA GLU A 151 14.06 17.71 16.77
C GLU A 151 14.71 17.17 18.06
N ASN A 152 15.38 18.03 18.80
CA ASN A 152 16.06 17.65 20.06
C ASN A 152 15.15 16.94 21.06
N LYS A 153 13.86 17.28 21.08
CA LYS A 153 12.82 16.69 21.92
C LYS A 153 12.56 15.22 21.58
N TYR A 154 12.60 14.86 20.30
CA TYR A 154 12.14 13.55 19.81
C TYR A 154 13.25 12.62 19.31
N LYS A 155 14.38 13.16 18.80
CA LYS A 155 15.44 12.38 18.13
C LYS A 155 15.99 11.21 18.95
N LYS A 156 15.94 11.30 20.29
CA LYS A 156 16.40 10.22 21.17
C LYS A 156 15.58 8.94 21.06
N TYR A 157 14.30 9.05 20.69
CA TYR A 157 13.41 7.91 20.52
C TYR A 157 13.55 7.25 19.15
N PHE A 158 14.15 7.93 18.18
CA PHE A 158 14.34 7.48 16.81
C PHE A 158 15.76 7.01 16.48
N LYS A 159 16.60 6.72 17.49
CA LYS A 159 18.00 6.27 17.28
C LYS A 159 18.10 5.00 16.43
N ASN A 160 17.17 4.06 16.61
CA ASN A 160 17.12 2.79 15.89
C ASN A 160 15.91 2.74 14.94
N PHE A 161 15.45 3.90 14.48
CA PHE A 161 14.32 4.01 13.58
C PHE A 161 14.73 3.60 12.18
N GLU A 162 13.95 2.70 11.60
CA GLU A 162 14.04 2.36 10.18
C GLU A 162 12.88 3.01 9.43
N TRP A 163 13.20 3.69 8.34
CA TRP A 163 12.19 4.31 7.48
C TRP A 163 11.17 3.26 7.00
N PRO A 164 9.86 3.49 7.18
CA PRO A 164 8.87 2.42 6.99
C PRO A 164 8.59 2.08 5.53
N TRP A 165 8.87 2.97 4.59
CA TRP A 165 8.45 2.82 3.20
C TRP A 165 9.62 2.72 2.23
N PHE A 166 9.38 1.97 1.13
CA PHE A 166 10.16 2.00 -0.08
C PHE A 166 9.30 2.59 -1.20
N MET A 167 9.63 3.79 -1.66
CA MET A 167 8.90 4.55 -2.68
C MET A 167 9.86 4.90 -3.83
N PRO A 168 10.07 3.98 -4.78
CA PRO A 168 11.05 4.14 -5.84
C PRO A 168 10.56 5.09 -6.94
N SER A 169 11.50 5.68 -7.68
CA SER A 169 11.23 6.27 -8.98
C SER A 169 11.03 5.18 -10.04
N LYS A 170 10.43 5.55 -11.17
CA LYS A 170 10.30 4.67 -12.34
C LYS A 170 11.64 4.03 -12.72
N SER A 171 12.70 4.85 -12.89
CA SER A 171 14.02 4.36 -13.30
C SER A 171 14.66 3.39 -12.28
N GLN A 172 14.44 3.60 -10.99
CA GLN A 172 14.88 2.66 -9.96
C GLN A 172 14.14 1.32 -10.07
N TYR A 173 12.83 1.37 -10.30
CA TYR A 173 12.02 0.15 -10.39
C TYR A 173 12.27 -0.62 -11.70
N GLU A 174 12.49 0.06 -12.81
CA GLU A 174 12.93 -0.55 -14.09
C GLU A 174 14.21 -1.38 -13.91
N LYS A 175 15.19 -0.88 -13.17
CA LYS A 175 16.41 -1.64 -12.84
C LYS A 175 16.14 -2.89 -12.01
N LEU A 176 15.17 -2.84 -11.08
CA LEU A 176 14.82 -3.99 -10.25
C LEU A 176 14.10 -5.07 -11.06
N ILE A 177 13.10 -4.69 -11.85
CA ILE A 177 12.28 -5.65 -12.60
C ILE A 177 13.04 -6.30 -13.76
N SER A 178 13.88 -5.54 -14.45
CA SER A 178 14.72 -6.05 -15.55
C SER A 178 15.72 -7.13 -15.10
N ALA A 179 16.11 -7.13 -13.83
CA ALA A 179 17.07 -8.10 -13.28
C ALA A 179 16.42 -9.45 -12.93
N VAL A 180 15.10 -9.62 -13.08
CA VAL A 180 14.38 -10.83 -12.65
C VAL A 180 14.03 -11.80 -13.80
N GLY A 181 13.83 -11.27 -15.01
CA GLY A 181 13.56 -12.11 -16.18
C GLY A 181 12.12 -12.06 -16.71
N PHE A 182 11.33 -11.06 -16.32
CA PHE A 182 10.03 -10.81 -16.95
C PHE A 182 10.21 -10.56 -18.45
N SER A 183 9.36 -11.21 -19.28
CA SER A 183 9.43 -11.14 -20.73
C SER A 183 9.01 -9.77 -21.28
N ALA A 184 8.08 -9.11 -20.59
CA ALA A 184 7.63 -7.76 -20.89
C ALA A 184 7.24 -7.03 -19.61
N TYR A 185 7.48 -5.72 -19.55
CA TYR A 185 6.99 -4.88 -18.45
C TYR A 185 6.74 -3.44 -18.90
N THR A 186 5.84 -2.79 -18.21
CA THR A 186 5.57 -1.35 -18.32
C THR A 186 5.49 -0.75 -16.94
N ILE A 187 6.22 0.34 -16.71
CA ILE A 187 6.19 1.08 -15.46
C ILE A 187 5.78 2.52 -15.77
N THR A 188 4.73 2.98 -15.08
CA THR A 188 4.18 4.32 -15.27
C THR A 188 4.12 5.06 -13.95
N GLU A 189 4.59 6.29 -13.92
CA GLU A 189 4.37 7.20 -12.80
C GLU A 189 3.02 7.86 -12.98
N VAL A 190 2.19 7.80 -11.93
CA VAL A 190 0.83 8.33 -11.92
C VAL A 190 0.71 9.39 -10.84
N ASN A 191 0.23 10.57 -11.23
CA ASN A 191 -0.06 11.65 -10.31
C ASN A 191 -1.53 11.58 -9.89
N ARG A 192 -1.77 11.41 -8.59
CA ARG A 192 -3.08 11.32 -7.94
C ARG A 192 -3.21 12.36 -6.83
N ASP A 193 -2.59 13.53 -6.99
CA ASP A 193 -2.61 14.60 -5.99
C ASP A 193 -4.01 14.92 -5.49
N ARG A 194 -4.12 15.25 -4.21
CA ARG A 194 -5.42 15.45 -3.56
C ARG A 194 -5.52 16.77 -2.85
N TYR A 195 -6.74 17.29 -2.90
CA TYR A 195 -7.24 18.32 -2.01
C TYR A 195 -8.22 17.70 -1.01
N PHE A 196 -7.96 17.87 0.27
CA PHE A 196 -8.89 17.53 1.33
C PHE A 196 -9.77 18.74 1.60
N SER A 197 -11.08 18.54 1.63
CA SER A 197 -12.05 19.63 1.75
C SER A 197 -12.06 20.29 3.13
N THR A 198 -11.57 19.60 4.15
CA THR A 198 -11.54 20.09 5.53
C THR A 198 -10.30 19.63 6.28
N ALA A 199 -9.92 20.37 7.34
CA ALA A 199 -8.89 19.93 8.27
C ALA A 199 -9.19 18.56 8.88
N SER A 200 -10.45 18.26 9.18
CA SER A 200 -10.86 16.96 9.73
C SER A 200 -10.56 15.80 8.79
N GLU A 201 -10.74 15.97 7.49
CA GLU A 201 -10.38 14.94 6.49
C GLU A 201 -8.87 14.72 6.42
N MET A 202 -8.09 15.82 6.40
CA MET A 202 -6.62 15.76 6.45
C MET A 202 -6.13 15.05 7.71
N ILE A 203 -6.68 15.39 8.89
CA ILE A 203 -6.33 14.77 10.17
C ILE A 203 -6.61 13.28 10.15
N LYS A 204 -7.77 12.85 9.67
CA LYS A 204 -8.12 11.42 9.56
C LYS A 204 -7.14 10.65 8.68
N TRP A 205 -6.68 11.28 7.60
CA TRP A 205 -5.66 10.68 6.74
C TRP A 205 -4.27 10.63 7.40
N ILE A 206 -3.88 11.68 8.16
CA ILE A 206 -2.63 11.68 8.92
C ILE A 206 -2.66 10.55 9.97
N ASP A 207 -3.74 10.43 10.72
CA ASP A 207 -3.90 9.44 11.79
C ASP A 207 -3.87 7.98 11.31
N GLN A 208 -4.25 7.76 10.06
CA GLN A 208 -4.33 6.43 9.45
C GLN A 208 -4.13 6.56 7.92
N PRO A 209 -3.04 6.18 7.33
CA PRO A 209 -1.94 5.28 7.76
C PRO A 209 -0.61 5.98 8.07
N CYS A 210 -0.56 7.32 8.03
CA CYS A 210 0.72 8.02 7.91
C CYS A 210 1.53 8.04 9.20
N ILE A 211 0.93 8.45 10.34
CA ILE A 211 1.67 8.66 11.60
C ILE A 211 1.94 7.36 12.37
N VAL A 212 1.17 6.30 12.11
CA VAL A 212 1.22 5.03 12.85
C VAL A 212 2.64 4.43 12.95
N PRO A 213 3.45 4.40 11.89
CA PRO A 213 4.80 3.86 11.95
C PRO A 213 5.75 4.62 12.87
N PHE A 214 5.45 5.88 13.15
CA PHE A 214 6.30 6.79 13.92
C PHE A 214 5.87 6.86 15.39
N ILE A 215 4.57 6.96 15.64
CA ILE A 215 4.02 7.14 16.99
C ILE A 215 4.33 5.98 17.93
N LYS A 216 4.61 4.78 17.42
CA LYS A 216 5.00 3.62 18.23
C LYS A 216 6.37 3.76 18.91
N TYR A 217 7.26 4.64 18.39
CA TYR A 217 8.56 4.93 19.01
C TYR A 217 8.45 5.96 20.13
N ILE A 218 7.31 6.65 20.24
CA ILE A 218 7.10 7.72 21.20
C ILE A 218 6.52 7.15 22.50
N PRO A 219 7.06 7.51 23.70
CA PRO A 219 6.48 7.15 24.99
C PRO A 219 5.02 7.58 25.11
N TYR A 220 4.23 6.78 25.83
CA TYR A 220 2.79 7.00 25.96
C TYR A 220 2.44 8.42 26.43
N GLU A 221 3.22 8.96 27.39
CA GLU A 221 2.98 10.24 28.04
C GLU A 221 3.05 11.44 27.11
N ILE A 222 3.80 11.32 26.00
CA ILE A 222 4.01 12.42 25.03
C ILE A 222 3.51 12.06 23.61
N LYS A 223 2.83 10.92 23.45
CA LYS A 223 2.29 10.50 22.15
C LYS A 223 1.31 11.51 21.56
N GLU A 224 0.39 11.99 22.38
CA GLU A 224 -0.62 12.94 21.93
C GLU A 224 0.01 14.29 21.59
N GLU A 225 1.00 14.74 22.36
CA GLU A 225 1.75 15.96 22.06
C GLU A 225 2.49 15.84 20.72
N PHE A 226 3.20 14.72 20.48
CA PHE A 226 3.88 14.48 19.20
C PHE A 226 2.89 14.46 18.03
N ARG A 227 1.77 13.75 18.20
CA ARG A 227 0.70 13.69 17.20
C ARG A 227 0.16 15.08 16.87
N GLN A 228 -0.17 15.87 17.90
CA GLN A 228 -0.73 17.20 17.74
C GLN A 228 0.24 18.13 17.02
N GLU A 229 1.52 18.14 17.39
CA GLU A 229 2.55 18.94 16.72
C GLU A 229 2.73 18.58 15.25
N VAL A 230 2.65 17.28 14.89
CA VAL A 230 2.69 16.84 13.48
C VAL A 230 1.45 17.34 12.73
N ILE A 231 0.27 17.22 13.32
CA ILE A 231 -1.00 17.67 12.71
C ILE A 231 -0.97 19.19 12.47
N GLU A 232 -0.58 19.97 13.46
CA GLU A 232 -0.52 21.44 13.36
C GLU A 232 0.42 21.89 12.24
N GLU A 233 1.61 21.31 12.17
CA GLU A 233 2.56 21.63 11.10
C GLU A 233 2.04 21.19 9.73
N MET A 234 1.39 20.03 9.63
CA MET A 234 0.76 19.56 8.40
C MET A 234 -0.35 20.50 7.94
N LEU A 235 -1.28 20.86 8.82
CA LEU A 235 -2.37 21.78 8.48
C LEU A 235 -1.84 23.13 8.01
N LYS A 236 -0.82 23.66 8.70
CA LYS A 236 -0.19 24.92 8.32
C LYS A 236 0.44 24.87 6.92
N ARG A 237 1.15 23.79 6.59
CA ARG A 237 1.91 23.68 5.35
C ARG A 237 1.08 23.29 4.14
N THR A 238 -0.02 22.60 4.36
CA THR A 238 -0.87 22.06 3.28
C THR A 238 -2.09 22.91 2.99
N HIS A 239 -2.40 23.90 3.85
CA HIS A 239 -3.53 24.83 3.68
C HIS A 239 -3.41 25.63 2.39
N GLN A 240 -4.51 25.74 1.65
CA GLN A 240 -4.63 26.48 0.40
C GLN A 240 -5.52 27.72 0.57
N SER A 241 -5.42 28.67 -0.34
CA SER A 241 -6.19 29.93 -0.31
C SER A 241 -7.71 29.76 -0.38
N ASN A 242 -8.19 28.60 -0.81
CA ASN A 242 -9.60 28.23 -0.86
C ASN A 242 -10.06 27.34 0.32
N ASP A 243 -9.36 27.40 1.44
CA ASP A 243 -9.63 26.65 2.67
C ASP A 243 -9.58 25.10 2.52
N THR A 244 -8.95 24.61 1.47
CA THR A 244 -8.64 23.17 1.31
C THR A 244 -7.22 22.86 1.78
N TYR A 245 -6.86 21.58 1.82
CA TYR A 245 -5.53 21.11 2.23
C TYR A 245 -4.99 20.18 1.13
N PHE A 246 -3.75 20.43 0.69
CA PHE A 246 -3.16 19.74 -0.44
C PHE A 246 -2.09 18.73 0.00
N GLU A 247 -2.11 17.52 -0.58
CA GLU A 247 -1.01 16.56 -0.45
C GLU A 247 -0.73 15.87 -1.79
N THR A 248 0.53 15.56 -2.03
CA THR A 248 0.94 14.83 -3.22
C THR A 248 0.68 13.34 -3.07
N PHE A 249 0.10 12.74 -4.10
CA PHE A 249 -0.03 11.28 -4.21
C PHE A 249 0.64 10.82 -5.50
N ARG A 250 1.93 10.55 -5.41
CA ARG A 250 2.75 10.01 -6.51
C ARG A 250 2.73 8.50 -6.44
N ARG A 251 2.25 7.88 -7.51
CA ARG A 251 2.09 6.44 -7.58
C ARG A 251 2.97 5.87 -8.67
N ILE A 252 3.39 4.64 -8.49
CA ILE A 252 4.02 3.83 -9.53
C ILE A 252 3.10 2.65 -9.85
N LYS A 253 2.70 2.57 -11.13
CA LYS A 253 1.91 1.46 -11.67
C LYS A 253 2.85 0.55 -12.43
N VAL A 254 2.83 -0.73 -12.10
CA VAL A 254 3.72 -1.76 -12.65
C VAL A 254 2.88 -2.86 -13.26
N TYR A 255 3.03 -3.07 -14.56
CA TYR A 255 2.56 -4.25 -15.26
C TYR A 255 3.77 -5.06 -15.70
N ALA A 256 3.72 -6.39 -15.54
CA ALA A 256 4.74 -7.27 -16.13
C ALA A 256 4.17 -8.64 -16.42
N GLN A 257 4.85 -9.38 -17.32
CA GLN A 257 4.51 -10.73 -17.73
C GLN A 257 5.75 -11.63 -17.65
N LYS A 258 5.54 -12.83 -17.08
CA LYS A 258 6.54 -13.91 -17.04
C LYS A 258 6.69 -14.63 -18.36
#